data_34d079392a1fb207ca7f1a3724311b7f
#
_entry.id   34d079392a1fb207ca7f1a3724311b7f
#
_cell.length_a   1.000
_cell.length_b   1.000
_cell.length_c   1.000
_cell.angle_alpha   90.00
_cell.angle_beta   90.00
_cell.angle_gamma   90.00
#
_symmetry.space_group_name_H-M   'P 1'
#
loop_
_entity.id
_entity.type
_entity.pdbx_description
1 polymer ?
#
loop_
_entity_poly.entity_id
_entity_poly.type
_entity_poly.pdbx_seq_one_letter_code
_entity_poly.pdbx_strand_id
1 'polypeptide(L)'
;MKNTLLVLSTFCLSLFSAEAQNSRFPNRGCATMEEDARLRAEHPEMGTLDDFERWMEQKIVEHKAASASGRMQTSFTIPVIVHVIHTGQAVGTSYNISTAQINSQLDVLNEDYRHLNADTSLIPAIWKSVAADCEINFCPATVDPNGLPLNTPGIERINATTRGWSIAGLTNTYITNNIKPATIWNTNKYLNVWVVPDYTNGAGIDLLGYATFPAGSTLSGITPSSTSTTDGFVCWYKSYGRVGNLDPTYNKGETATHEIGHWLGLRHIWGDATCGTDYCNDTPIAQTANYGCHTHPYHLGLCAGNNTGEMFMNYMDYSDDACLYMFTNDQKTRIQTCMSNSPMRIAQAASTACNSVVSAGDDAAALQITSPVASSCATSFIPQFKLINYGNVPLTSCTINYVLDNGTALTYAWTGSIPSPGYATVQLPVVSGSPTFSAGLHTLKIYTSSPNGASDVNAANDTVKT
;
A
#
# COMPACT_ATOMS: atom_id res chain seq x y z
N MET A 1 0.99 -81.81 10.21
CA MET A 1 -0.01 -80.78 10.56
C MET A 1 0.71 -79.45 10.68
N LYS A 2 0.66 -78.62 9.65
CA LYS A 2 1.26 -77.28 9.63
C LYS A 2 0.14 -76.26 9.81
N ASN A 3 0.15 -75.53 10.94
CA ASN A 3 -0.76 -74.42 11.16
C ASN A 3 -0.22 -73.17 10.48
N THR A 4 -0.97 -72.63 9.51
CA THR A 4 -0.71 -71.38 8.86
C THR A 4 -1.53 -70.30 9.58
N LEU A 5 -0.83 -69.33 10.21
CA LEU A 5 -1.43 -68.21 10.89
C LEU A 5 -1.67 -67.10 9.84
N LEU A 6 -2.94 -66.76 9.61
CA LEU A 6 -3.37 -65.67 8.74
C LEU A 6 -3.40 -64.36 9.55
N VAL A 7 -2.50 -63.43 9.28
CA VAL A 7 -2.50 -62.10 9.88
C VAL A 7 -3.36 -61.20 9.02
N LEU A 8 -4.51 -60.78 9.54
CA LEU A 8 -5.41 -59.80 8.91
C LEU A 8 -4.91 -58.39 9.28
N SER A 9 -4.32 -57.70 8.33
CA SER A 9 -3.91 -56.30 8.49
C SER A 9 -5.14 -55.41 8.23
N THR A 10 -5.69 -54.82 9.28
CA THR A 10 -6.77 -53.84 9.15
C THR A 10 -6.18 -52.49 8.80
N PHE A 11 -6.34 -52.06 7.55
CA PHE A 11 -5.96 -50.74 7.11
C PHE A 11 -7.07 -49.75 7.54
N CYS A 12 -6.81 -48.97 8.59
CA CYS A 12 -7.68 -47.85 8.96
C CYS A 12 -7.48 -46.73 7.97
N LEU A 13 -8.40 -46.57 6.99
CA LEU A 13 -8.51 -45.37 6.18
C LEU A 13 -9.12 -44.27 7.07
N SER A 14 -8.28 -43.38 7.58
CA SER A 14 -8.72 -42.10 8.12
C SER A 14 -9.19 -41.22 6.97
N LEU A 15 -10.51 -41.15 6.77
CA LEU A 15 -11.15 -40.14 5.94
C LEU A 15 -10.94 -38.78 6.64
N PHE A 16 -9.98 -38.00 6.19
CA PHE A 16 -9.96 -36.57 6.45
C PHE A 16 -11.11 -35.97 5.63
N SER A 17 -12.23 -35.72 6.31
CA SER A 17 -13.21 -34.77 5.79
C SER A 17 -12.56 -33.39 5.83
N ALA A 18 -12.12 -32.88 4.69
CA ALA A 18 -11.87 -31.48 4.52
C ALA A 18 -13.22 -30.79 4.67
N GLU A 19 -13.50 -30.23 5.86
CA GLU A 19 -14.58 -29.26 5.98
C GLU A 19 -14.25 -28.11 5.04
N ALA A 20 -15.08 -27.89 4.03
CA ALA A 20 -15.01 -26.69 3.21
C ALA A 20 -15.23 -25.52 4.18
N GLN A 21 -14.18 -24.73 4.43
CA GLN A 21 -14.32 -23.48 5.17
C GLN A 21 -15.22 -22.58 4.33
N ASN A 22 -16.42 -22.31 4.80
CA ASN A 22 -17.29 -21.32 4.18
C ASN A 22 -16.67 -19.93 4.39
N SER A 23 -16.82 -19.06 3.39
CA SER A 23 -16.45 -17.65 3.53
C SER A 23 -17.19 -17.03 4.71
N ARG A 24 -16.48 -16.19 5.48
CA ARG A 24 -17.10 -15.35 6.51
C ARG A 24 -18.06 -14.33 5.90
N PHE A 25 -17.75 -13.90 4.68
CA PHE A 25 -18.51 -12.89 3.95
C PHE A 25 -19.36 -13.58 2.87
N PRO A 26 -20.68 -13.69 3.06
CA PRO A 26 -21.57 -14.23 2.02
C PRO A 26 -21.59 -13.33 0.76
N ASN A 27 -21.29 -12.05 0.93
CA ASN A 27 -21.24 -11.05 -0.14
C ASN A 27 -20.04 -10.13 0.05
N ARG A 28 -19.44 -9.64 -1.05
CA ARG A 28 -18.39 -8.61 -1.02
C ARG A 28 -18.96 -7.33 -0.40
N GLY A 29 -18.22 -6.72 0.54
CA GLY A 29 -18.56 -5.43 1.13
C GLY A 29 -17.46 -4.41 0.86
N CYS A 30 -17.79 -3.34 0.13
CA CYS A 30 -16.96 -2.16 -0.05
C CYS A 30 -17.71 -0.95 0.53
N ALA A 31 -17.02 -0.09 1.26
CA ALA A 31 -17.61 1.11 1.87
C ALA A 31 -17.06 2.41 1.27
N THR A 32 -16.47 2.36 0.07
CA THR A 32 -15.82 3.53 -0.54
C THR A 32 -16.80 4.66 -0.80
N MET A 33 -17.98 4.36 -1.33
CA MET A 33 -18.95 5.41 -1.67
C MET A 33 -19.59 6.03 -0.43
N GLU A 34 -19.86 5.25 0.61
CA GLU A 34 -20.36 5.75 1.90
C GLU A 34 -19.31 6.60 2.61
N GLU A 35 -18.03 6.19 2.55
CA GLU A 35 -16.92 6.95 3.14
C GLU A 35 -16.67 8.25 2.36
N ASP A 36 -16.74 8.25 1.04
CA ASP A 36 -16.67 9.46 0.22
C ASP A 36 -17.80 10.42 0.54
N ALA A 37 -19.04 9.93 0.65
CA ALA A 37 -20.19 10.75 1.04
C ALA A 37 -20.01 11.36 2.44
N ARG A 38 -19.49 10.61 3.40
CA ARG A 38 -19.18 11.08 4.74
C ARG A 38 -18.11 12.16 4.72
N LEU A 39 -16.99 11.92 4.01
CA LEU A 39 -15.88 12.88 3.90
C LEU A 39 -16.34 14.18 3.22
N ARG A 40 -17.15 14.12 2.17
CA ARG A 40 -17.69 15.32 1.51
C ARG A 40 -18.67 16.09 2.40
N ALA A 41 -19.41 15.40 3.27
CA ALA A 41 -20.28 16.04 4.25
C ALA A 41 -19.47 16.77 5.35
N GLU A 42 -18.35 16.18 5.79
CA GLU A 42 -17.44 16.78 6.77
C GLU A 42 -16.56 17.87 6.15
N HIS A 43 -16.29 17.77 4.84
CA HIS A 43 -15.41 18.64 4.05
C HIS A 43 -16.12 19.18 2.79
N PRO A 44 -17.09 20.12 2.96
CA PRO A 44 -17.85 20.67 1.83
C PRO A 44 -16.99 21.31 0.74
N GLU A 45 -15.76 21.72 1.09
CA GLU A 45 -14.77 22.25 0.16
C GLU A 45 -14.29 21.23 -0.88
N MET A 46 -14.54 19.94 -0.66
CA MET A 46 -14.26 18.88 -1.66
C MET A 46 -15.22 18.92 -2.85
N GLY A 47 -16.34 19.64 -2.73
CA GLY A 47 -17.42 19.58 -3.70
C GLY A 47 -18.23 18.28 -3.61
N THR A 48 -19.21 18.15 -4.51
CA THR A 48 -20.04 16.95 -4.61
C THR A 48 -19.39 15.90 -5.50
N LEU A 49 -19.92 14.66 -5.50
CA LEU A 49 -19.52 13.63 -6.45
C LEU A 49 -19.82 14.03 -7.90
N ASP A 50 -20.95 14.73 -8.14
CA ASP A 50 -21.29 15.27 -9.46
C ASP A 50 -20.29 16.36 -9.92
N ASP A 51 -19.72 17.14 -8.98
CA ASP A 51 -18.63 18.06 -9.31
C ASP A 51 -17.38 17.32 -9.77
N PHE A 52 -17.06 16.22 -9.11
CA PHE A 52 -15.97 15.35 -9.52
C PHE A 52 -16.21 14.75 -10.92
N GLU A 53 -17.41 14.25 -11.20
CA GLU A 53 -17.72 13.65 -12.51
C GLU A 53 -17.65 14.70 -13.64
N ARG A 54 -18.17 15.92 -13.43
CA ARG A 54 -18.00 17.02 -14.42
C ARG A 54 -16.54 17.37 -14.66
N TRP A 55 -15.73 17.40 -13.59
CA TRP A 55 -14.30 17.62 -13.72
C TRP A 55 -13.62 16.48 -14.49
N MET A 56 -13.94 15.23 -14.15
CA MET A 56 -13.39 14.06 -14.82
C MET A 56 -13.73 14.04 -16.31
N GLU A 57 -14.98 14.30 -16.66
CA GLU A 57 -15.42 14.37 -18.07
C GLU A 57 -14.63 15.42 -18.87
N GLN A 58 -14.49 16.62 -18.31
CA GLN A 58 -13.67 17.66 -18.93
C GLN A 58 -12.21 17.19 -19.10
N LYS A 59 -11.62 16.58 -18.07
CA LYS A 59 -10.23 16.12 -18.10
C LYS A 59 -10.02 14.94 -19.05
N ILE A 60 -11.01 14.08 -19.23
CA ILE A 60 -10.97 13.01 -20.25
C ILE A 60 -10.89 13.59 -21.66
N VAL A 61 -11.64 14.65 -21.96
CA VAL A 61 -11.55 15.32 -23.28
C VAL A 61 -10.14 15.88 -23.51
N GLU A 62 -9.59 16.57 -22.51
CA GLU A 62 -8.21 17.11 -22.55
C GLU A 62 -7.18 15.98 -22.69
N HIS A 63 -7.33 14.89 -21.94
CA HIS A 63 -6.48 13.70 -21.97
C HIS A 63 -6.47 13.03 -23.35
N LYS A 64 -7.65 12.78 -23.93
CA LYS A 64 -7.77 12.17 -25.27
C LYS A 64 -7.09 13.05 -26.34
N ALA A 65 -7.24 14.37 -26.27
CA ALA A 65 -6.60 15.31 -27.20
C ALA A 65 -5.06 15.33 -27.05
N ALA A 66 -4.55 15.29 -25.81
CA ALA A 66 -3.12 15.27 -25.54
C ALA A 66 -2.48 13.93 -25.93
N SER A 67 -3.16 12.81 -25.67
CA SER A 67 -2.74 11.46 -26.04
C SER A 67 -2.62 11.32 -27.57
N ALA A 68 -3.60 11.80 -28.32
CA ALA A 68 -3.57 11.81 -29.79
C ALA A 68 -2.40 12.60 -30.38
N SER A 69 -1.85 13.56 -29.62
CA SER A 69 -0.67 14.36 -30.03
C SER A 69 0.68 13.75 -29.53
N GLY A 70 0.67 12.60 -28.87
CA GLY A 70 1.87 11.93 -28.33
C GLY A 70 2.55 12.70 -27.18
N ARG A 71 1.84 13.59 -26.48
CA ARG A 71 2.40 14.46 -25.43
C ARG A 71 2.18 13.94 -24.01
N MET A 72 1.53 12.79 -23.84
CA MET A 72 1.20 12.28 -22.51
C MET A 72 2.03 11.09 -22.11
N GLN A 73 2.34 11.04 -20.81
CA GLN A 73 2.79 9.83 -20.15
C GLN A 73 1.59 8.89 -20.02
N THR A 74 1.71 7.69 -20.54
CA THR A 74 0.67 6.64 -20.46
C THR A 74 0.97 5.58 -19.42
N SER A 75 2.25 5.39 -19.08
CA SER A 75 2.66 4.40 -18.07
C SER A 75 3.09 5.08 -16.78
N PHE A 76 2.54 4.61 -15.66
CA PHE A 76 2.79 5.15 -14.31
C PHE A 76 3.31 4.05 -13.40
N THR A 77 4.19 4.42 -12.46
CA THR A 77 4.65 3.53 -11.40
C THR A 77 4.36 4.16 -10.06
N ILE A 78 3.64 3.45 -9.21
CA ILE A 78 3.12 3.95 -7.94
C ILE A 78 3.87 3.27 -6.79
N PRO A 79 4.59 4.03 -5.95
CA PRO A 79 5.21 3.50 -4.74
C PRO A 79 4.17 3.15 -3.68
N VAL A 80 4.21 1.92 -3.18
CA VAL A 80 3.26 1.39 -2.20
C VAL A 80 3.94 1.23 -0.85
N ILE A 81 3.25 1.68 0.20
CA ILE A 81 3.57 1.35 1.58
C ILE A 81 2.38 0.65 2.24
N VAL A 82 2.63 -0.51 2.82
CA VAL A 82 1.62 -1.34 3.50
C VAL A 82 1.80 -1.22 5.00
N HIS A 83 0.85 -0.60 5.66
CA HIS A 83 0.74 -0.47 7.10
C HIS A 83 0.00 -1.70 7.66
N VAL A 84 0.74 -2.67 8.18
CA VAL A 84 0.16 -3.88 8.78
C VAL A 84 -0.19 -3.61 10.24
N ILE A 85 -1.48 -3.55 10.54
CA ILE A 85 -1.98 -3.29 11.90
C ILE A 85 -2.10 -4.61 12.66
N HIS A 86 -1.30 -4.77 13.73
CA HIS A 86 -1.23 -5.99 14.53
C HIS A 86 -1.23 -5.69 16.04
N THR A 87 -1.32 -6.71 16.91
CA THR A 87 -1.27 -6.56 18.37
C THR A 87 -0.13 -7.35 19.02
N GLY A 88 0.96 -7.58 18.26
CA GLY A 88 2.16 -8.24 18.77
C GLY A 88 2.32 -9.70 18.35
N GLN A 89 1.46 -10.24 17.48
CA GLN A 89 1.63 -11.59 16.92
C GLN A 89 2.94 -11.67 16.14
N ALA A 90 3.49 -12.86 16.06
CA ALA A 90 4.63 -13.13 15.18
C ALA A 90 4.26 -12.86 13.70
N VAL A 91 5.23 -12.40 12.92
CA VAL A 91 5.05 -12.18 11.48
C VAL A 91 4.62 -13.48 10.80
N GLY A 92 3.60 -13.41 9.95
CA GLY A 92 3.00 -14.55 9.28
C GLY A 92 1.89 -15.24 10.07
N THR A 93 1.50 -14.71 11.23
CA THR A 93 0.42 -15.28 12.04
C THR A 93 -0.73 -14.28 12.18
N SER A 94 -1.97 -14.78 12.00
CA SER A 94 -3.20 -13.98 12.07
C SER A 94 -3.08 -12.72 11.20
N TYR A 95 -3.50 -11.57 11.70
CA TYR A 95 -3.46 -10.30 10.96
C TYR A 95 -2.07 -9.60 10.91
N ASN A 96 -1.03 -10.17 11.55
CA ASN A 96 0.36 -9.78 11.27
C ASN A 96 0.90 -10.58 10.07
N ILE A 97 0.31 -10.33 8.90
CA ILE A 97 0.52 -11.11 7.68
C ILE A 97 1.99 -11.15 7.24
N SER A 98 2.36 -12.21 6.53
CA SER A 98 3.75 -12.43 6.08
C SER A 98 4.18 -11.46 4.98
N THR A 99 5.49 -11.24 4.85
CA THR A 99 6.07 -10.52 3.72
C THR A 99 5.71 -11.17 2.38
N ALA A 100 5.67 -12.52 2.33
CA ALA A 100 5.29 -13.26 1.13
C ALA A 100 3.84 -12.95 0.71
N GLN A 101 2.91 -12.84 1.69
CA GLN A 101 1.52 -12.47 1.40
C GLN A 101 1.44 -11.05 0.83
N ILE A 102 2.18 -10.09 1.40
CA ILE A 102 2.21 -8.70 0.92
C ILE A 102 2.80 -8.62 -0.49
N ASN A 103 3.91 -9.30 -0.73
CA ASN A 103 4.53 -9.30 -2.06
C ASN A 103 3.61 -9.93 -3.11
N SER A 104 2.88 -11.00 -2.75
CA SER A 104 1.92 -11.62 -3.67
C SER A 104 0.78 -10.66 -4.07
N GLN A 105 0.42 -9.70 -3.22
CA GLN A 105 -0.54 -8.66 -3.60
C GLN A 105 0.04 -7.67 -4.61
N LEU A 106 1.31 -7.30 -4.47
CA LEU A 106 1.97 -6.44 -5.46
C LEU A 106 2.07 -7.14 -6.82
N ASP A 107 2.32 -8.46 -6.83
CA ASP A 107 2.30 -9.25 -8.06
C ASP A 107 0.90 -9.20 -8.71
N VAL A 108 -0.18 -9.44 -7.93
CA VAL A 108 -1.57 -9.37 -8.41
C VAL A 108 -1.86 -7.99 -9.02
N LEU A 109 -1.56 -6.91 -8.31
CA LEU A 109 -1.79 -5.56 -8.82
C LEU A 109 -1.08 -5.28 -10.15
N ASN A 110 0.16 -5.77 -10.30
CA ASN A 110 0.92 -5.64 -11.53
C ASN A 110 0.41 -6.55 -12.66
N GLU A 111 -0.20 -7.68 -12.34
CA GLU A 111 -0.86 -8.53 -13.31
C GLU A 111 -2.17 -7.89 -13.80
N ASP A 112 -3.04 -7.47 -12.90
CA ASP A 112 -4.39 -6.96 -13.21
C ASP A 112 -4.37 -5.62 -13.94
N TYR A 113 -3.62 -4.64 -13.41
CA TYR A 113 -3.51 -3.31 -14.00
C TYR A 113 -2.70 -3.26 -15.29
N ARG A 114 -1.99 -4.36 -15.62
CA ARG A 114 -1.26 -4.55 -16.88
C ARG A 114 -1.92 -5.57 -17.79
N HIS A 115 -3.11 -6.06 -17.43
CA HIS A 115 -3.84 -7.08 -18.20
C HIS A 115 -2.97 -8.31 -18.50
N LEU A 116 -2.15 -8.72 -17.53
CA LEU A 116 -1.24 -9.87 -17.59
C LEU A 116 -1.72 -11.06 -16.75
N ASN A 117 -2.85 -10.93 -16.07
CA ASN A 117 -3.48 -11.98 -15.29
C ASN A 117 -3.84 -13.18 -16.17
N ALA A 118 -3.62 -14.41 -15.65
CA ALA A 118 -3.74 -15.66 -16.44
C ALA A 118 -5.17 -15.94 -16.92
N ASP A 119 -6.18 -15.40 -16.23
CA ASP A 119 -7.60 -15.61 -16.50
C ASP A 119 -8.20 -14.62 -17.53
N THR A 120 -7.42 -13.73 -18.13
CA THR A 120 -7.81 -12.94 -19.31
C THR A 120 -8.38 -13.80 -20.46
N SER A 121 -7.99 -15.07 -20.53
CA SER A 121 -8.53 -16.04 -21.49
C SER A 121 -10.04 -16.29 -21.29
N LEU A 122 -10.56 -16.10 -20.09
CA LEU A 122 -11.96 -16.30 -19.71
C LEU A 122 -12.85 -15.14 -20.11
N ILE A 123 -12.31 -14.00 -20.52
CA ILE A 123 -13.08 -12.84 -20.98
C ILE A 123 -13.98 -13.25 -22.14
N PRO A 124 -15.32 -13.02 -22.05
CA PRO A 124 -16.26 -13.29 -23.13
C PRO A 124 -15.83 -12.59 -24.43
N ALA A 125 -15.97 -13.29 -25.56
CA ALA A 125 -15.50 -12.81 -26.87
C ALA A 125 -15.99 -11.41 -27.22
N ILE A 126 -17.20 -11.05 -26.79
CA ILE A 126 -17.82 -9.75 -27.04
C ILE A 126 -17.08 -8.60 -26.35
N TRP A 127 -16.37 -8.84 -25.25
CA TRP A 127 -15.67 -7.82 -24.48
C TRP A 127 -14.14 -7.85 -24.62
N LYS A 128 -13.60 -8.83 -25.37
CA LYS A 128 -12.12 -8.91 -25.60
C LYS A 128 -11.55 -7.65 -26.23
N SER A 129 -12.32 -6.96 -27.07
CA SER A 129 -11.85 -5.73 -27.73
C SER A 129 -11.85 -4.50 -26.86
N VAL A 130 -12.57 -4.55 -25.73
CA VAL A 130 -12.62 -3.44 -24.76
C VAL A 130 -11.80 -3.71 -23.51
N ALA A 131 -11.31 -4.94 -23.30
CA ALA A 131 -10.44 -5.28 -22.18
C ALA A 131 -9.10 -4.53 -22.30
N ALA A 132 -8.65 -3.89 -21.22
CA ALA A 132 -7.57 -2.91 -21.26
C ALA A 132 -6.38 -3.28 -20.37
N ASP A 133 -5.16 -3.03 -20.88
CA ASP A 133 -3.96 -2.78 -20.08
C ASP A 133 -4.02 -1.33 -19.60
N CYS A 134 -4.19 -1.10 -18.29
CA CYS A 134 -4.27 0.23 -17.71
C CYS A 134 -2.92 0.97 -17.68
N GLU A 135 -1.81 0.26 -17.95
CA GLU A 135 -0.44 0.78 -17.95
C GLU A 135 0.00 1.36 -16.58
N ILE A 136 -0.58 0.84 -15.50
CA ILE A 136 -0.20 1.18 -14.12
C ILE A 136 0.68 0.06 -13.55
N ASN A 137 1.79 0.44 -12.92
CA ASN A 137 2.68 -0.47 -12.21
C ASN A 137 2.74 -0.07 -10.73
N PHE A 138 2.97 -1.04 -9.87
CA PHE A 138 3.13 -0.85 -8.44
C PHE A 138 4.49 -1.39 -8.00
N CYS A 139 5.17 -0.66 -7.13
CA CYS A 139 6.45 -1.07 -6.60
C CYS A 139 6.48 -0.86 -5.09
N PRO A 140 7.19 -1.71 -4.32
CA PRO A 140 7.36 -1.48 -2.91
C PRO A 140 8.19 -0.21 -2.70
N ALA A 141 7.78 0.66 -1.78
CA ALA A 141 8.59 1.79 -1.37
C ALA A 141 9.93 1.31 -0.78
N THR A 142 11.03 1.92 -1.18
CA THR A 142 12.39 1.55 -0.72
C THR A 142 12.88 2.44 0.40
N VAL A 143 12.29 3.62 0.57
CA VAL A 143 12.63 4.61 1.59
C VAL A 143 11.40 5.06 2.37
N ASP A 144 11.61 5.47 3.62
CA ASP A 144 10.60 6.10 4.46
C ASP A 144 10.43 7.61 4.12
N PRO A 145 9.47 8.32 4.73
CA PRO A 145 9.26 9.76 4.49
C PRO A 145 10.47 10.65 4.77
N ASN A 146 11.41 10.19 5.60
CA ASN A 146 12.64 10.90 5.95
C ASN A 146 13.83 10.52 5.03
N GLY A 147 13.60 9.64 4.05
CA GLY A 147 14.63 9.15 3.14
C GLY A 147 15.47 8.00 3.69
N LEU A 148 15.09 7.42 4.85
CA LEU A 148 15.75 6.24 5.39
C LEU A 148 15.35 5.00 4.58
N PRO A 149 16.31 4.14 4.20
CA PRO A 149 15.98 2.87 3.54
C PRO A 149 15.16 1.98 4.46
N LEU A 150 14.17 1.32 3.89
CA LEU A 150 13.33 0.37 4.61
C LEU A 150 14.04 -0.97 4.72
N ASN A 151 14.11 -1.53 5.94
CA ASN A 151 14.64 -2.89 6.16
C ASN A 151 13.81 -3.98 5.47
N THR A 152 12.55 -3.69 5.22
CA THR A 152 11.65 -4.51 4.40
C THR A 152 10.90 -3.57 3.45
N PRO A 153 11.29 -3.50 2.19
CA PRO A 153 10.66 -2.58 1.23
C PRO A 153 9.14 -2.71 1.21
N GLY A 154 8.46 -1.57 1.18
CA GLY A 154 7.00 -1.46 1.09
C GLY A 154 6.22 -1.88 2.34
N ILE A 155 6.86 -2.15 3.49
CA ILE A 155 6.16 -2.69 4.67
C ILE A 155 6.50 -1.90 5.93
N GLU A 156 5.46 -1.42 6.60
CA GLU A 156 5.50 -0.91 7.96
C GLU A 156 4.60 -1.76 8.86
N ARG A 157 5.12 -2.21 10.01
CA ARG A 157 4.34 -3.01 10.97
C ARG A 157 4.03 -2.19 12.20
N ILE A 158 2.74 -2.04 12.51
CA ILE A 158 2.25 -1.13 13.54
C ILE A 158 1.53 -1.93 14.62
N ASN A 159 2.09 -1.93 15.82
CA ASN A 159 1.47 -2.61 16.96
C ASN A 159 0.40 -1.70 17.59
N ALA A 160 -0.87 -2.04 17.35
CA ALA A 160 -2.03 -1.32 17.88
C ALA A 160 -2.04 -1.25 19.41
N THR A 161 -1.57 -2.32 20.09
CA THR A 161 -1.51 -2.34 21.56
C THR A 161 -0.57 -1.27 22.10
N THR A 162 0.60 -1.10 21.48
CA THR A 162 1.56 -0.06 21.89
C THR A 162 1.08 1.35 21.58
N ARG A 163 0.14 1.49 20.63
CA ARG A 163 -0.52 2.75 20.31
C ARG A 163 -1.76 3.04 21.14
N GLY A 164 -2.17 2.10 21.99
CA GLY A 164 -3.41 2.21 22.78
C GLY A 164 -4.70 2.08 21.96
N TRP A 165 -4.63 1.50 20.75
CA TRP A 165 -5.80 1.29 19.90
C TRP A 165 -6.48 -0.04 20.23
N SER A 166 -7.81 0.00 20.37
CA SER A 166 -8.63 -1.21 20.43
C SER A 166 -8.94 -1.69 19.02
N ILE A 167 -8.65 -2.96 18.75
CA ILE A 167 -9.05 -3.62 17.50
C ILE A 167 -10.32 -4.48 17.68
N ALA A 168 -10.85 -4.59 18.88
CA ALA A 168 -12.12 -5.24 19.13
C ALA A 168 -13.27 -4.33 18.70
N GLY A 169 -14.13 -4.79 17.79
CA GLY A 169 -15.21 -4.00 17.22
C GLY A 169 -14.71 -2.84 16.33
N LEU A 170 -13.62 -3.06 15.62
CA LEU A 170 -13.04 -2.08 14.71
C LEU A 170 -14.06 -1.68 13.63
N THR A 171 -14.14 -0.38 13.34
CA THR A 171 -15.02 0.17 12.29
C THR A 171 -14.22 0.98 11.28
N ASN A 172 -14.74 1.13 10.05
CA ASN A 172 -14.15 2.00 9.02
C ASN A 172 -13.98 3.43 9.55
N THR A 173 -14.97 3.98 10.26
CA THR A 173 -14.90 5.32 10.86
C THR A 173 -13.75 5.43 11.88
N TYR A 174 -13.55 4.42 12.74
CA TYR A 174 -12.43 4.44 13.68
C TYR A 174 -11.07 4.39 12.95
N ILE A 175 -10.97 3.56 11.91
CA ILE A 175 -9.75 3.45 11.09
C ILE A 175 -9.46 4.81 10.44
N THR A 176 -10.44 5.42 9.81
CA THR A 176 -10.28 6.70 9.10
C THR A 176 -9.92 7.85 10.05
N ASN A 177 -10.53 7.90 11.23
CA ASN A 177 -10.36 9.05 12.13
C ASN A 177 -9.18 8.90 13.10
N ASN A 178 -8.68 7.67 13.35
CA ASN A 178 -7.65 7.44 14.35
C ASN A 178 -6.40 6.75 13.79
N ILE A 179 -6.57 5.68 12.99
CA ILE A 179 -5.44 4.87 12.53
C ILE A 179 -4.75 5.55 11.35
N LYS A 180 -5.52 5.92 10.31
CA LYS A 180 -4.97 6.57 9.12
C LYS A 180 -4.19 7.84 9.45
N PRO A 181 -4.74 8.86 10.16
CA PRO A 181 -4.01 10.10 10.44
C PRO A 181 -2.75 9.92 11.28
N ALA A 182 -2.71 8.87 12.13
CA ALA A 182 -1.57 8.60 12.99
C ALA A 182 -0.44 7.80 12.31
N THR A 183 -0.67 7.28 11.10
CA THR A 183 0.25 6.34 10.43
C THR A 183 0.50 6.68 8.97
N ILE A 184 -0.28 7.57 8.38
CA ILE A 184 -0.19 7.90 6.96
C ILE A 184 1.17 8.50 6.60
N TRP A 185 1.75 8.00 5.54
CA TRP A 185 2.94 8.58 4.94
C TRP A 185 2.54 9.62 3.89
N ASN A 186 3.50 10.44 3.47
CA ASN A 186 3.27 11.55 2.54
C ASN A 186 2.54 11.08 1.26
N THR A 187 1.29 11.48 1.13
CA THR A 187 0.38 11.09 0.03
C THR A 187 0.82 11.59 -1.34
N ASN A 188 1.75 12.52 -1.43
CA ASN A 188 2.38 12.94 -2.68
C ASN A 188 3.49 11.98 -3.15
N LYS A 189 3.90 11.03 -2.29
CA LYS A 189 4.99 10.10 -2.60
C LYS A 189 4.57 8.64 -2.57
N TYR A 190 3.56 8.29 -1.76
CA TYR A 190 3.20 6.90 -1.46
C TYR A 190 1.70 6.67 -1.59
N LEU A 191 1.32 5.56 -2.21
CA LEU A 191 0.02 4.94 -1.98
C LEU A 191 0.06 4.25 -0.62
N ASN A 192 -0.75 4.74 0.32
CA ASN A 192 -0.88 4.16 1.66
C ASN A 192 -1.93 3.04 1.66
N VAL A 193 -1.55 1.88 2.15
CA VAL A 193 -2.42 0.72 2.26
C VAL A 193 -2.46 0.28 3.72
N TRP A 194 -3.64 0.17 4.31
CA TRP A 194 -3.81 -0.37 5.66
C TRP A 194 -4.39 -1.77 5.60
N VAL A 195 -3.59 -2.75 5.99
CA VAL A 195 -4.05 -4.12 6.18
C VAL A 195 -4.44 -4.29 7.65
N VAL A 196 -5.72 -4.55 7.87
CA VAL A 196 -6.35 -4.50 9.19
C VAL A 196 -7.01 -5.82 9.58
N PRO A 197 -7.22 -6.06 10.91
CA PRO A 197 -8.08 -7.14 11.40
C PRO A 197 -9.52 -7.02 10.90
N ASP A 198 -10.38 -7.89 11.37
CA ASP A 198 -11.83 -7.85 11.11
C ASP A 198 -12.42 -6.49 11.50
N TYR A 199 -13.21 -5.90 10.62
CA TYR A 199 -13.86 -4.61 10.84
C TYR A 199 -15.20 -4.49 10.10
N THR A 200 -16.01 -3.49 10.49
CA THR A 200 -17.36 -3.28 9.96
C THR A 200 -17.59 -1.83 9.53
N ASN A 201 -18.71 -1.59 8.85
CA ASN A 201 -19.14 -0.22 8.49
C ASN A 201 -19.82 0.57 9.63
N GLY A 202 -19.71 0.11 10.88
CA GLY A 202 -20.39 0.74 12.03
C GLY A 202 -21.86 0.32 12.18
N ALA A 203 -22.53 -0.11 11.14
CA ALA A 203 -23.87 -0.76 11.21
C ALA A 203 -23.77 -2.28 11.41
N GLY A 204 -22.57 -2.82 11.59
CA GLY A 204 -22.32 -4.23 11.82
C GLY A 204 -22.16 -5.06 10.55
N ILE A 205 -22.05 -4.42 9.37
CA ILE A 205 -21.76 -5.11 8.10
C ILE A 205 -20.25 -5.26 7.98
N ASP A 206 -19.78 -6.49 7.85
CA ASP A 206 -18.37 -6.80 7.62
C ASP A 206 -17.90 -6.25 6.27
N LEU A 207 -16.68 -5.70 6.22
CA LEU A 207 -16.10 -5.08 5.03
C LEU A 207 -14.84 -5.82 4.57
N LEU A 208 -14.69 -6.00 3.26
CA LEU A 208 -13.45 -6.48 2.63
C LEU A 208 -12.45 -5.34 2.43
N GLY A 209 -12.94 -4.17 2.00
CA GLY A 209 -12.12 -3.00 1.72
C GLY A 209 -12.92 -1.69 1.67
N TYR A 210 -12.19 -0.59 1.63
CA TYR A 210 -12.66 0.71 1.19
C TYR A 210 -11.48 1.62 0.85
N ALA A 211 -11.67 2.49 -0.12
CA ALA A 211 -10.67 3.44 -0.57
C ALA A 211 -11.08 4.90 -0.29
N THR A 212 -10.13 5.80 -0.33
CA THR A 212 -10.40 7.22 -0.43
C THR A 212 -10.51 7.58 -1.91
N PHE A 213 -11.67 8.06 -2.31
CA PHE A 213 -11.92 8.52 -3.68
C PHE A 213 -11.06 9.76 -3.99
N PRO A 214 -10.54 9.94 -5.21
CA PRO A 214 -9.64 11.04 -5.50
C PRO A 214 -10.33 12.40 -5.39
N ALA A 215 -9.62 13.39 -4.88
CA ALA A 215 -10.07 14.76 -4.94
C ALA A 215 -9.99 15.27 -6.38
N GLY A 216 -11.10 15.75 -6.93
CA GLY A 216 -11.10 16.54 -8.15
C GLY A 216 -10.75 17.97 -7.78
N SER A 217 -9.88 18.67 -8.55
CA SER A 217 -9.50 19.90 -7.98
C SER A 217 -8.84 20.92 -8.87
N THR A 218 -9.41 21.28 -9.92
CA THR A 218 -9.11 22.58 -10.54
C THR A 218 -10.37 23.42 -10.69
N LEU A 219 -11.47 22.98 -10.11
CA LEU A 219 -12.67 23.81 -10.01
C LEU A 219 -12.42 24.89 -8.98
N SER A 220 -12.66 26.14 -9.35
CA SER A 220 -12.50 27.30 -8.46
C SER A 220 -13.28 27.10 -7.16
N GLY A 221 -12.61 27.21 -6.02
CA GLY A 221 -13.22 27.04 -4.71
C GLY A 221 -13.10 25.65 -4.06
N ILE A 222 -12.51 24.65 -4.75
CA ILE A 222 -12.27 23.33 -4.19
C ILE A 222 -10.80 23.19 -3.82
N THR A 223 -10.52 22.99 -2.54
CA THR A 223 -9.15 22.74 -2.05
C THR A 223 -8.91 21.23 -1.86
N PRO A 224 -7.81 20.67 -2.39
CA PRO A 224 -7.51 19.24 -2.30
C PRO A 224 -7.05 18.76 -0.91
N SER A 225 -7.03 19.61 0.10
CA SER A 225 -6.32 19.35 1.35
C SER A 225 -7.01 18.38 2.30
N SER A 226 -8.29 18.08 2.11
CA SER A 226 -9.09 17.34 3.10
C SER A 226 -8.77 15.83 3.14
N THR A 227 -8.20 15.25 2.09
CA THR A 227 -7.88 13.81 2.03
C THR A 227 -6.42 13.48 2.34
N SER A 228 -5.57 14.47 2.61
CA SER A 228 -4.13 14.26 2.85
C SER A 228 -3.82 13.41 4.10
N THR A 229 -4.76 13.30 5.02
CA THR A 229 -4.66 12.49 6.25
C THR A 229 -5.37 11.14 6.16
N THR A 230 -6.09 10.88 5.06
CA THR A 230 -6.93 9.67 4.90
C THR A 230 -6.71 8.97 3.56
N ASP A 231 -5.94 9.57 2.63
CA ASP A 231 -5.75 9.06 1.27
C ASP A 231 -5.08 7.68 1.24
N GLY A 232 -5.63 6.80 0.44
CA GLY A 232 -5.22 5.41 0.29
C GLY A 232 -6.39 4.44 0.44
N PHE A 233 -6.11 3.17 0.72
CA PHE A 233 -7.19 2.20 0.93
C PHE A 233 -6.93 1.27 2.12
N VAL A 234 -8.00 0.71 2.64
CA VAL A 234 -8.01 -0.28 3.72
C VAL A 234 -8.43 -1.62 3.13
N CYS A 235 -7.78 -2.68 3.57
CA CYS A 235 -8.12 -4.04 3.15
C CYS A 235 -8.12 -4.99 4.36
N TRP A 236 -9.08 -5.88 4.40
CA TRP A 236 -9.11 -6.97 5.35
C TRP A 236 -7.92 -7.92 5.11
N TYR A 237 -7.25 -8.33 6.18
CA TYR A 237 -6.03 -9.12 6.09
C TYR A 237 -6.18 -10.48 5.38
N LYS A 238 -7.40 -11.05 5.34
CA LYS A 238 -7.69 -12.32 4.67
C LYS A 238 -8.11 -12.18 3.21
N SER A 239 -8.29 -10.96 2.71
CA SER A 239 -8.55 -10.67 1.29
C SER A 239 -7.38 -9.95 0.63
N TYR A 240 -6.22 -9.85 1.30
CA TYR A 240 -5.04 -9.16 0.82
C TYR A 240 -3.97 -10.17 0.37
N GLY A 241 -3.69 -10.23 -0.93
CA GLY A 241 -2.75 -11.17 -1.54
C GLY A 241 -3.39 -12.49 -1.97
N ARG A 242 -2.56 -13.38 -2.53
CA ARG A 242 -2.97 -14.70 -3.03
C ARG A 242 -2.26 -15.88 -2.37
N VAL A 243 -1.46 -15.62 -1.33
CA VAL A 243 -0.82 -16.65 -0.49
C VAL A 243 -1.03 -16.34 0.98
N GLY A 244 -1.04 -17.35 1.83
CA GLY A 244 -1.23 -17.18 3.28
C GLY A 244 -2.57 -17.74 3.77
N ASN A 245 -3.03 -17.26 4.92
CA ASN A 245 -4.32 -17.67 5.50
C ASN A 245 -5.43 -16.74 5.01
N LEU A 246 -5.94 -17.04 3.82
CA LEU A 246 -6.93 -16.22 3.11
C LEU A 246 -8.35 -16.77 3.28
N ASP A 247 -9.34 -15.91 3.02
CA ASP A 247 -10.74 -16.33 2.88
C ASP A 247 -10.90 -17.17 1.61
N PRO A 248 -11.66 -18.26 1.62
CA PRO A 248 -11.76 -19.16 0.46
C PRO A 248 -12.39 -18.52 -0.78
N THR A 249 -13.19 -17.46 -0.62
CA THR A 249 -13.88 -16.75 -1.72
C THR A 249 -13.05 -15.57 -2.23
N TYR A 250 -12.37 -14.86 -1.32
CA TYR A 250 -11.63 -13.62 -1.61
C TYR A 250 -10.12 -13.85 -1.41
N ASN A 251 -9.54 -14.71 -2.23
CA ASN A 251 -8.18 -15.24 -2.05
C ASN A 251 -7.23 -15.03 -3.24
N LYS A 252 -7.63 -14.24 -4.23
CA LYS A 252 -6.76 -13.91 -5.37
C LYS A 252 -6.18 -12.49 -5.30
N GLY A 253 -6.63 -11.67 -4.33
CA GLY A 253 -6.17 -10.29 -4.14
C GLY A 253 -6.99 -9.24 -4.88
N GLU A 254 -8.12 -9.63 -5.46
CA GLU A 254 -8.98 -8.76 -6.27
C GLU A 254 -9.66 -7.67 -5.43
N THR A 255 -9.75 -7.84 -4.11
CA THR A 255 -10.22 -6.77 -3.22
C THR A 255 -9.33 -5.54 -3.33
N ALA A 256 -8.00 -5.69 -3.31
CA ALA A 256 -7.10 -4.55 -3.45
C ALA A 256 -7.14 -3.94 -4.86
N THR A 257 -7.29 -4.76 -5.90
CA THR A 257 -7.49 -4.30 -7.28
C THR A 257 -8.75 -3.45 -7.40
N HIS A 258 -9.86 -3.89 -6.80
CA HIS A 258 -11.13 -3.15 -6.74
C HIS A 258 -10.96 -1.79 -6.01
N GLU A 259 -10.39 -1.80 -4.80
CA GLU A 259 -10.25 -0.58 -4.00
C GLU A 259 -9.30 0.45 -4.65
N ILE A 260 -8.24 0.00 -5.31
CA ILE A 260 -7.37 0.89 -6.08
C ILE A 260 -8.11 1.46 -7.31
N GLY A 261 -9.04 0.72 -7.91
CA GLY A 261 -9.93 1.25 -8.94
C GLY A 261 -10.69 2.48 -8.45
N HIS A 262 -11.29 2.44 -7.27
CA HIS A 262 -11.91 3.59 -6.63
C HIS A 262 -10.91 4.72 -6.32
N TRP A 263 -9.76 4.36 -5.76
CA TRP A 263 -8.69 5.31 -5.49
C TRP A 263 -8.18 6.03 -6.74
N LEU A 264 -8.38 5.43 -7.93
CA LEU A 264 -8.08 5.99 -9.24
C LEU A 264 -9.33 6.58 -9.96
N GLY A 265 -10.45 6.74 -9.25
CA GLY A 265 -11.63 7.45 -9.73
C GLY A 265 -12.64 6.60 -10.50
N LEU A 266 -12.56 5.27 -10.41
CA LEU A 266 -13.60 4.39 -10.95
C LEU A 266 -14.77 4.27 -9.98
N ARG A 267 -15.97 4.13 -10.54
CA ARG A 267 -17.21 3.78 -9.81
C ARG A 267 -17.49 2.30 -9.98
N HIS A 268 -18.38 1.79 -9.12
CA HIS A 268 -18.96 0.48 -9.36
C HIS A 268 -19.68 0.47 -10.72
N ILE A 269 -19.64 -0.66 -11.45
CA ILE A 269 -20.21 -0.73 -12.80
C ILE A 269 -21.74 -0.56 -12.87
N TRP A 270 -22.47 -0.72 -11.73
CA TRP A 270 -23.90 -0.42 -11.66
C TRP A 270 -24.18 1.04 -11.23
N GLY A 271 -23.12 1.88 -11.06
CA GLY A 271 -23.23 3.30 -10.73
C GLY A 271 -23.86 3.61 -9.38
N ASP A 272 -23.82 2.66 -8.43
CA ASP A 272 -24.40 2.74 -7.08
C ASP A 272 -25.91 3.03 -7.06
N ALA A 273 -26.63 2.69 -8.14
CA ALA A 273 -28.06 2.83 -8.29
C ALA A 273 -28.60 1.73 -9.21
N THR A 274 -29.90 1.44 -9.14
CA THR A 274 -30.51 0.51 -10.07
C THR A 274 -30.41 1.02 -11.50
N CYS A 275 -29.70 0.29 -12.36
CA CYS A 275 -29.42 0.68 -13.75
C CYS A 275 -28.71 2.06 -13.84
N GLY A 276 -27.82 2.35 -12.91
CA GLY A 276 -27.05 3.59 -12.85
C GLY A 276 -25.94 3.65 -13.91
N THR A 277 -25.11 4.68 -13.84
CA THR A 277 -23.98 4.85 -14.74
C THR A 277 -22.68 4.91 -13.95
N ASP A 278 -21.66 4.22 -14.43
CA ASP A 278 -20.26 4.33 -13.97
C ASP A 278 -19.44 5.35 -14.80
N TYR A 279 -20.09 6.05 -15.72
CA TYR A 279 -19.48 6.99 -16.65
C TYR A 279 -18.43 6.37 -17.61
N CYS A 280 -18.56 5.05 -17.87
CA CYS A 280 -17.82 4.32 -18.91
C CYS A 280 -18.79 3.81 -19.96
N ASN A 281 -18.57 4.11 -21.24
CA ASN A 281 -19.51 3.75 -22.28
C ASN A 281 -19.31 2.32 -22.81
N ASP A 282 -18.18 1.71 -22.47
CA ASP A 282 -17.83 0.33 -22.86
C ASP A 282 -18.13 -0.71 -21.77
N THR A 283 -18.70 -0.29 -20.64
CA THR A 283 -19.36 -1.14 -19.64
C THR A 283 -20.86 -1.17 -19.93
N PRO A 284 -21.51 -2.35 -20.02
CA PRO A 284 -22.95 -2.42 -20.14
C PRO A 284 -23.63 -1.97 -18.84
N ILE A 285 -24.77 -1.28 -18.97
CA ILE A 285 -25.56 -0.86 -17.79
C ILE A 285 -25.92 -2.11 -16.99
N ALA A 286 -25.56 -2.15 -15.70
CA ALA A 286 -25.88 -3.23 -14.78
C ALA A 286 -27.01 -2.84 -13.83
N GLN A 287 -27.85 -3.81 -13.46
CA GLN A 287 -29.01 -3.56 -12.61
C GLN A 287 -28.58 -3.19 -11.19
N THR A 288 -27.65 -3.96 -10.65
CA THR A 288 -27.11 -3.82 -9.30
C THR A 288 -25.79 -4.59 -9.20
N ALA A 289 -25.16 -4.62 -8.04
CA ALA A 289 -24.00 -5.47 -7.78
C ALA A 289 -24.30 -6.96 -8.08
N ASN A 290 -23.32 -7.64 -8.66
CA ASN A 290 -23.36 -9.09 -8.86
C ASN A 290 -22.53 -9.78 -7.77
N TYR A 291 -22.98 -10.92 -7.27
CA TYR A 291 -22.33 -11.72 -6.24
C TYR A 291 -22.14 -13.15 -6.70
N GLY A 292 -21.05 -13.80 -6.28
CA GLY A 292 -20.71 -15.13 -6.75
C GLY A 292 -20.13 -15.11 -8.16
N CYS A 293 -20.14 -16.27 -8.82
CA CYS A 293 -19.63 -16.44 -10.18
C CYS A 293 -20.76 -16.79 -11.15
N HIS A 294 -20.81 -16.10 -12.28
CA HIS A 294 -21.86 -16.28 -13.27
C HIS A 294 -21.32 -16.73 -14.63
N THR A 295 -22.20 -17.16 -15.49
CA THR A 295 -21.89 -17.50 -16.89
C THR A 295 -22.48 -16.45 -17.81
N HIS A 296 -21.65 -15.90 -18.69
CA HIS A 296 -22.12 -14.95 -19.70
C HIS A 296 -22.95 -15.63 -20.80
N PRO A 297 -24.10 -15.03 -21.28
CA PRO A 297 -24.65 -13.76 -20.84
C PRO A 297 -25.43 -13.87 -19.52
N TYR A 298 -25.31 -12.88 -18.66
CA TYR A 298 -25.98 -12.81 -17.37
C TYR A 298 -26.80 -11.51 -17.27
N HIS A 299 -27.98 -11.53 -16.70
CA HIS A 299 -28.88 -10.39 -16.56
C HIS A 299 -29.17 -9.63 -17.88
N LEU A 300 -29.25 -10.36 -18.98
CA LEU A 300 -29.53 -9.79 -20.32
C LEU A 300 -30.88 -9.07 -20.32
N GLY A 301 -30.87 -7.77 -20.69
CA GLY A 301 -32.05 -6.95 -20.89
C GLY A 301 -32.75 -6.50 -19.60
N LEU A 302 -32.19 -6.67 -18.41
CA LEU A 302 -32.78 -6.17 -17.17
C LEU A 302 -32.78 -4.64 -17.08
N CYS A 303 -31.75 -4.00 -17.64
CA CYS A 303 -31.73 -2.56 -17.81
C CYS A 303 -31.99 -2.18 -19.27
N ALA A 304 -32.66 -1.05 -19.49
CA ALA A 304 -32.90 -0.54 -20.84
C ALA A 304 -31.55 -0.23 -21.53
N GLY A 305 -31.36 -0.79 -22.73
CA GLY A 305 -30.12 -0.66 -23.49
C GLY A 305 -29.06 -1.73 -23.21
N ASN A 306 -29.20 -2.56 -22.17
CA ASN A 306 -28.33 -3.72 -21.96
C ASN A 306 -28.74 -4.87 -22.88
N ASN A 307 -28.06 -4.98 -24.03
CA ASN A 307 -28.26 -6.04 -25.01
C ASN A 307 -27.15 -7.10 -24.99
N THR A 308 -26.20 -7.02 -24.07
CA THR A 308 -25.01 -7.87 -23.99
C THR A 308 -24.94 -8.72 -22.73
N GLY A 309 -25.80 -8.42 -21.74
CA GLY A 309 -25.68 -8.92 -20.37
C GLY A 309 -24.76 -8.04 -19.54
N GLU A 310 -24.68 -8.30 -18.24
CA GLU A 310 -23.87 -7.55 -17.30
C GLU A 310 -22.40 -8.05 -17.30
N MET A 311 -21.46 -7.12 -17.09
CA MET A 311 -20.02 -7.41 -17.10
C MET A 311 -19.56 -7.81 -15.68
N PHE A 312 -20.18 -8.84 -15.09
CA PHE A 312 -19.90 -9.32 -13.73
C PHE A 312 -18.41 -9.66 -13.46
N MET A 313 -17.60 -9.84 -14.51
CA MET A 313 -16.16 -10.13 -14.41
C MET A 313 -15.28 -8.87 -14.35
N ASN A 314 -15.86 -7.69 -14.36
CA ASN A 314 -15.13 -6.44 -14.21
C ASN A 314 -14.68 -6.27 -12.75
N TYR A 315 -13.45 -5.84 -12.52
CA TYR A 315 -12.90 -5.63 -11.17
C TYR A 315 -13.73 -4.65 -10.32
N MET A 316 -14.55 -3.79 -10.94
CA MET A 316 -15.45 -2.86 -10.23
C MET A 316 -16.84 -3.43 -9.95
N ASP A 317 -17.04 -4.74 -10.09
CA ASP A 317 -18.22 -5.46 -9.60
C ASP A 317 -17.94 -6.17 -8.26
N TYR A 318 -18.95 -6.81 -7.68
CA TYR A 318 -18.89 -7.52 -6.40
C TYR A 318 -18.84 -9.05 -6.55
N SER A 319 -18.55 -9.55 -7.73
CA SER A 319 -18.33 -10.98 -7.95
C SER A 319 -17.18 -11.53 -7.10
N ASP A 320 -17.16 -12.85 -6.91
CA ASP A 320 -16.07 -13.52 -6.21
C ASP A 320 -14.73 -13.32 -6.96
N ASP A 321 -13.62 -13.32 -6.23
CA ASP A 321 -12.28 -13.14 -6.81
C ASP A 321 -12.01 -14.07 -7.99
N ALA A 322 -12.55 -15.29 -7.95
CA ALA A 322 -12.37 -16.27 -9.03
C ALA A 322 -12.96 -15.84 -10.39
N CYS A 323 -13.79 -14.80 -10.40
CA CYS A 323 -14.57 -14.36 -11.55
C CYS A 323 -14.33 -12.91 -11.95
N LEU A 324 -13.38 -12.23 -11.31
CA LEU A 324 -12.95 -10.88 -11.64
C LEU A 324 -11.63 -10.93 -12.42
N TYR A 325 -11.58 -10.34 -13.62
CA TYR A 325 -10.39 -10.46 -14.45
C TYR A 325 -10.19 -9.38 -15.53
N MET A 326 -10.92 -8.26 -15.49
CA MET A 326 -10.71 -7.20 -16.48
C MET A 326 -11.12 -5.79 -16.01
N PHE A 327 -10.41 -4.80 -16.52
CA PHE A 327 -10.86 -3.42 -16.70
C PHE A 327 -11.19 -3.17 -18.19
N THR A 328 -11.88 -2.04 -18.47
CA THR A 328 -12.19 -1.62 -19.84
C THR A 328 -11.36 -0.43 -20.31
N ASN A 329 -11.41 -0.11 -21.61
CA ASN A 329 -10.68 1.02 -22.19
C ASN A 329 -11.17 2.38 -21.65
N ASP A 330 -12.47 2.55 -21.39
CA ASP A 330 -12.97 3.79 -20.77
C ASP A 330 -12.57 3.87 -19.29
N GLN A 331 -12.54 2.74 -18.56
CA GLN A 331 -11.98 2.66 -17.21
C GLN A 331 -10.48 3.01 -17.22
N LYS A 332 -9.68 2.46 -18.14
CA LYS A 332 -8.28 2.87 -18.36
C LYS A 332 -8.16 4.37 -18.56
N THR A 333 -9.02 4.94 -19.41
CA THR A 333 -9.00 6.38 -19.71
C THR A 333 -9.25 7.20 -18.45
N ARG A 334 -10.20 6.81 -17.61
CA ARG A 334 -10.48 7.46 -16.30
C ARG A 334 -9.27 7.34 -15.36
N ILE A 335 -8.71 6.15 -15.20
CA ILE A 335 -7.52 5.87 -14.39
C ILE A 335 -6.35 6.77 -14.80
N GLN A 336 -5.99 6.80 -16.08
CA GLN A 336 -4.88 7.59 -16.58
C GLN A 336 -5.15 9.10 -16.49
N THR A 337 -6.42 9.51 -16.70
CA THR A 337 -6.85 10.90 -16.50
C THR A 337 -6.69 11.31 -15.02
N CYS A 338 -7.07 10.44 -14.10
CA CYS A 338 -6.90 10.66 -12.66
C CYS A 338 -5.41 10.80 -12.30
N MET A 339 -4.55 9.88 -12.75
CA MET A 339 -3.11 9.92 -12.52
C MET A 339 -2.45 11.20 -13.06
N SER A 340 -2.95 11.73 -14.16
CA SER A 340 -2.39 12.91 -14.82
C SER A 340 -2.92 14.24 -14.30
N ASN A 341 -4.05 14.26 -13.56
CA ASN A 341 -4.77 15.51 -13.26
C ASN A 341 -5.18 15.64 -11.78
N SER A 342 -5.37 14.55 -11.02
CA SER A 342 -5.66 14.63 -9.58
C SER A 342 -4.39 15.00 -8.81
N PRO A 343 -4.43 15.99 -7.91
CA PRO A 343 -3.21 16.58 -7.32
C PRO A 343 -2.24 15.60 -6.68
N MET A 344 -2.73 14.73 -5.78
CA MET A 344 -1.88 13.74 -5.13
C MET A 344 -1.40 12.68 -6.11
N ARG A 345 -2.21 12.29 -7.10
CA ARG A 345 -1.85 11.28 -8.11
C ARG A 345 -0.73 11.77 -9.03
N ILE A 346 -0.79 13.04 -9.47
CA ILE A 346 0.29 13.68 -10.26
C ILE A 346 1.61 13.62 -9.48
N ALA A 347 1.58 13.98 -8.20
CA ALA A 347 2.78 13.99 -7.37
C ALA A 347 3.35 12.58 -7.18
N GLN A 348 2.49 11.58 -6.98
CA GLN A 348 2.91 10.17 -6.88
C GLN A 348 3.50 9.63 -8.19
N ALA A 349 2.94 10.02 -9.33
CA ALA A 349 3.48 9.66 -10.65
C ALA A 349 4.94 10.12 -10.86
N ALA A 350 5.34 11.20 -10.19
CA ALA A 350 6.71 11.73 -10.20
C ALA A 350 7.57 11.21 -9.03
N SER A 351 7.03 10.35 -8.16
CA SER A 351 7.73 9.87 -6.97
C SER A 351 8.89 8.94 -7.31
N THR A 352 10.02 9.16 -6.64
CA THR A 352 11.21 8.31 -6.74
C THR A 352 11.34 7.31 -5.59
N ALA A 353 10.29 7.13 -4.78
CA ALA A 353 10.32 6.28 -3.58
C ALA A 353 10.49 4.77 -3.88
N CYS A 354 10.40 4.35 -5.14
CA CYS A 354 10.73 3.00 -5.60
C CYS A 354 12.18 2.83 -6.06
N ASN A 355 12.92 3.94 -6.21
CA ASN A 355 14.27 3.84 -6.72
C ASN A 355 15.15 3.10 -5.72
N SER A 356 16.03 2.26 -6.24
CA SER A 356 17.06 1.65 -5.39
C SER A 356 17.95 2.76 -4.81
N VAL A 357 18.18 2.68 -3.51
CA VAL A 357 19.12 3.54 -2.78
C VAL A 357 20.45 2.82 -2.55
N VAL A 358 20.65 1.67 -3.17
CA VAL A 358 21.83 0.82 -2.98
C VAL A 358 22.96 1.30 -3.89
N SER A 359 24.10 1.59 -3.30
CA SER A 359 25.37 1.88 -3.97
C SER A 359 26.07 0.59 -4.41
N ALA A 360 26.88 0.66 -5.48
CA ALA A 360 27.63 -0.49 -5.98
C ALA A 360 28.95 -0.68 -5.22
N GLY A 361 28.88 -1.03 -3.95
CA GLY A 361 30.05 -1.24 -3.07
C GLY A 361 29.67 -1.08 -1.60
N ASP A 362 30.67 -0.95 -0.74
CA ASP A 362 30.44 -0.67 0.67
C ASP A 362 30.16 0.83 0.87
N ASP A 363 29.03 1.14 1.52
CA ASP A 363 28.56 2.50 1.73
C ASP A 363 27.84 2.57 3.09
N ALA A 364 28.45 3.26 4.06
CA ALA A 364 27.91 3.42 5.42
C ALA A 364 27.68 4.89 5.73
N ALA A 365 26.46 5.31 5.89
CA ALA A 365 26.08 6.70 6.10
C ALA A 365 25.68 7.01 7.56
N ALA A 366 25.91 8.24 7.99
CA ALA A 366 25.38 8.83 9.22
C ALA A 366 24.29 9.85 8.85
N LEU A 367 23.00 9.50 9.08
CA LEU A 367 21.92 10.36 8.57
C LEU A 367 21.30 11.27 9.62
N GLN A 368 20.99 10.77 10.80
CA GLN A 368 20.21 11.50 11.81
C GLN A 368 20.76 11.26 13.21
N ILE A 369 21.09 12.33 13.94
CA ILE A 369 21.36 12.26 15.36
C ILE A 369 20.03 12.23 16.11
N THR A 370 19.81 11.21 16.92
CA THR A 370 18.57 11.00 17.70
C THR A 370 18.75 11.36 19.18
N SER A 371 19.98 11.50 19.64
CA SER A 371 20.37 12.00 20.97
C SER A 371 21.75 12.66 20.88
N PRO A 372 21.99 13.80 21.54
CA PRO A 372 21.03 14.56 22.33
C PRO A 372 19.96 15.26 21.49
N VAL A 373 18.80 15.47 22.06
CA VAL A 373 17.76 16.35 21.52
C VAL A 373 18.01 17.79 22.01
N ALA A 374 17.48 18.77 21.31
CA ALA A 374 17.82 20.18 21.20
C ALA A 374 18.18 20.99 22.46
N SER A 375 17.97 20.58 23.70
CA SER A 375 18.44 21.28 24.89
C SER A 375 18.63 20.33 26.07
N SER A 376 19.74 20.48 26.79
CA SER A 376 20.04 19.70 27.99
C SER A 376 20.85 20.55 28.98
N CYS A 377 20.56 20.38 30.29
CA CYS A 377 21.37 20.92 31.39
C CYS A 377 22.38 19.87 31.90
N ALA A 378 22.56 18.75 31.21
CA ALA A 378 23.43 17.67 31.63
C ALA A 378 24.91 17.98 31.34
N THR A 379 25.78 17.54 32.23
CA THR A 379 27.24 17.64 32.07
C THR A 379 27.83 16.48 31.23
N SER A 380 26.99 15.55 30.80
CA SER A 380 27.35 14.43 29.94
C SER A 380 26.11 13.98 29.17
N PHE A 381 26.32 13.37 28.00
CA PHE A 381 25.27 12.76 27.23
C PHE A 381 25.76 11.51 26.47
N ILE A 382 24.83 10.70 26.05
CA ILE A 382 25.11 9.51 25.23
C ILE A 382 24.60 9.80 23.82
N PRO A 383 25.52 9.98 22.84
CA PRO A 383 25.10 10.20 21.47
C PRO A 383 24.40 8.96 20.91
N GLN A 384 23.32 9.18 20.17
CA GLN A 384 22.65 8.16 19.35
C GLN A 384 22.39 8.71 17.95
N PHE A 385 22.54 7.85 16.96
CA PHE A 385 22.28 8.24 15.57
C PHE A 385 21.84 7.05 14.73
N LYS A 386 21.32 7.33 13.53
CA LYS A 386 20.97 6.32 12.53
C LYS A 386 22.20 6.05 11.65
N LEU A 387 22.75 4.84 11.81
CA LEU A 387 23.77 4.26 10.92
C LEU A 387 23.04 3.51 9.80
N ILE A 388 23.32 3.85 8.56
CA ILE A 388 22.65 3.28 7.38
C ILE A 388 23.66 2.49 6.56
N ASN A 389 23.20 1.37 6.02
CA ASN A 389 23.88 0.62 4.99
C ASN A 389 23.22 0.92 3.63
N TYR A 390 23.88 1.72 2.83
CA TYR A 390 23.53 1.93 1.41
C TYR A 390 24.34 1.01 0.48
N GLY A 391 25.32 0.29 0.98
CA GLY A 391 26.12 -0.67 0.21
C GLY A 391 25.29 -1.84 -0.31
N ASN A 392 25.85 -2.64 -1.20
CA ASN A 392 25.20 -3.80 -1.82
C ASN A 392 25.39 -5.12 -1.05
N VAL A 393 26.10 -5.09 0.06
CA VAL A 393 26.31 -6.22 0.98
C VAL A 393 25.94 -5.84 2.40
N PRO A 394 25.65 -6.80 3.29
CA PRO A 394 25.42 -6.48 4.70
C PRO A 394 26.59 -5.71 5.33
N LEU A 395 26.31 -4.62 6.03
CA LEU A 395 27.30 -3.89 6.81
C LEU A 395 27.55 -4.62 8.12
N THR A 396 28.73 -5.14 8.32
CA THR A 396 29.12 -5.90 9.52
C THR A 396 30.07 -5.15 10.44
N SER A 397 30.74 -4.13 9.91
CA SER A 397 31.63 -3.26 10.68
C SER A 397 31.77 -1.89 10.02
N CYS A 398 31.98 -0.84 10.81
CA CYS A 398 32.48 0.44 10.33
C CYS A 398 33.12 1.21 11.47
N THR A 399 33.97 2.18 11.12
CA THR A 399 34.51 3.14 12.06
C THR A 399 33.60 4.34 12.16
N ILE A 400 33.12 4.67 13.37
CA ILE A 400 32.31 5.85 13.64
C ILE A 400 33.16 6.86 14.38
N ASN A 401 33.25 8.06 13.84
CA ASN A 401 33.94 9.18 14.42
C ASN A 401 32.91 10.22 14.87
N TYR A 402 33.14 10.82 16.04
CA TYR A 402 32.25 11.85 16.55
C TYR A 402 33.03 12.97 17.25
N VAL A 403 32.61 14.19 17.02
CA VAL A 403 33.28 15.40 17.46
C VAL A 403 32.26 16.35 18.07
N LEU A 404 32.56 16.84 19.27
CA LEU A 404 31.80 17.93 19.86
C LEU A 404 32.52 19.25 19.56
N ASP A 405 31.80 20.17 18.94
CA ASP A 405 32.33 21.47 18.47
C ASP A 405 33.56 21.27 17.55
N ASN A 406 34.68 21.93 17.90
CA ASN A 406 35.97 21.79 17.21
C ASN A 406 36.98 20.96 18.04
N GLY A 407 36.48 20.11 18.94
CA GLY A 407 37.32 19.28 19.79
C GLY A 407 38.02 18.13 19.05
N THR A 408 38.72 17.29 19.82
CA THR A 408 39.32 16.08 19.27
C THR A 408 38.28 15.05 18.90
N ALA A 409 38.38 14.44 17.71
CA ALA A 409 37.53 13.35 17.29
C ALA A 409 37.72 12.13 18.21
N LEU A 410 36.59 11.61 18.68
CA LEU A 410 36.51 10.31 19.34
C LEU A 410 36.15 9.27 18.30
N THR A 411 36.63 8.05 18.48
CA THR A 411 36.41 6.95 17.51
C THR A 411 35.79 5.78 18.21
N TYR A 412 34.81 5.17 17.53
CA TYR A 412 34.08 3.96 17.95
C TYR A 412 34.10 2.92 16.84
N ALA A 413 34.68 1.76 17.10
CA ALA A 413 34.61 0.63 16.16
C ALA A 413 33.28 -0.09 16.33
N TRP A 414 32.35 0.14 15.41
CA TRP A 414 31.05 -0.52 15.42
C TRP A 414 31.14 -1.87 14.73
N THR A 415 30.46 -2.88 15.33
CA THR A 415 30.27 -4.20 14.74
C THR A 415 28.80 -4.62 14.91
N GLY A 416 28.26 -5.30 13.92
CA GLY A 416 26.86 -5.73 13.95
C GLY A 416 26.46 -6.41 12.65
N SER A 417 25.19 -6.28 12.27
CA SER A 417 24.68 -6.72 10.96
C SER A 417 23.53 -5.82 10.56
N ILE A 418 23.74 -5.01 9.54
CA ILE A 418 22.68 -4.19 8.92
C ILE A 418 22.49 -4.71 7.51
N PRO A 419 21.28 -5.19 7.11
CA PRO A 419 21.02 -5.65 5.74
C PRO A 419 21.22 -4.54 4.73
N SER A 420 21.33 -4.90 3.46
CA SER A 420 21.40 -3.96 2.34
C SER A 420 20.07 -3.94 1.56
N PRO A 421 19.43 -2.76 1.39
CA PRO A 421 19.61 -1.55 2.19
C PRO A 421 19.01 -1.72 3.60
N GLY A 422 19.46 -0.90 4.55
CA GLY A 422 18.90 -0.98 5.90
C GLY A 422 19.55 0.01 6.85
N TYR A 423 19.07 0.06 8.09
CA TYR A 423 19.66 0.90 9.13
C TYR A 423 19.54 0.28 10.53
N ALA A 424 20.36 0.80 11.43
CA ALA A 424 20.27 0.57 12.87
C ALA A 424 20.44 1.86 13.66
N THR A 425 19.85 1.94 14.86
CA THR A 425 20.20 3.00 15.80
C THR A 425 21.44 2.57 16.58
N VAL A 426 22.49 3.37 16.50
CA VAL A 426 23.75 3.12 17.21
C VAL A 426 23.87 4.09 18.37
N GLN A 427 24.17 3.53 19.54
CA GLN A 427 24.50 4.28 20.73
C GLN A 427 26.02 4.32 20.87
N LEU A 428 26.58 5.53 20.99
CA LEU A 428 28.03 5.76 21.18
C LEU A 428 28.40 5.81 22.66
N PRO A 429 29.67 5.67 23.01
CA PRO A 429 30.13 5.93 24.36
C PRO A 429 29.75 7.32 24.85
N VAL A 430 29.59 7.42 26.18
CA VAL A 430 29.26 8.70 26.84
C VAL A 430 30.27 9.79 26.50
N VAL A 431 29.77 10.95 26.10
CA VAL A 431 30.58 12.17 25.99
C VAL A 431 30.41 12.95 27.28
N SER A 432 31.52 13.12 28.03
CA SER A 432 31.58 13.94 29.24
C SER A 432 32.47 15.12 28.99
N GLY A 433 32.05 16.32 29.36
CA GLY A 433 32.86 17.52 29.30
C GLY A 433 33.85 17.59 30.48
N SER A 434 35.13 17.76 30.19
CA SER A 434 36.12 18.19 31.21
C SER A 434 37.00 19.30 30.58
N PRO A 435 36.95 20.51 31.09
CA PRO A 435 36.05 21.07 32.08
C PRO A 435 34.63 21.28 31.52
N THR A 436 33.61 21.25 32.37
CA THR A 436 32.16 21.34 32.10
C THR A 436 31.77 22.02 30.80
N PHE A 437 30.83 21.44 30.07
CA PHE A 437 30.18 22.10 28.90
C PHE A 437 29.87 23.55 29.27
N SER A 438 30.35 24.51 28.48
CA SER A 438 29.94 25.91 28.64
C SER A 438 28.45 26.04 28.34
N ALA A 439 27.77 27.01 28.95
CA ALA A 439 26.41 27.34 28.51
C ALA A 439 26.47 27.93 27.10
N GLY A 440 25.67 27.42 26.17
CA GLY A 440 25.63 27.91 24.80
C GLY A 440 25.20 26.83 23.79
N LEU A 441 25.33 27.17 22.52
CA LEU A 441 25.13 26.23 21.42
C LEU A 441 26.37 25.37 21.23
N HIS A 442 26.17 24.08 21.12
CA HIS A 442 27.18 23.09 20.81
C HIS A 442 26.81 22.34 19.53
N THR A 443 27.79 21.94 18.76
CA THR A 443 27.59 21.13 17.55
C THR A 443 28.17 19.75 17.75
N LEU A 444 27.34 18.72 17.66
CA LEU A 444 27.80 17.34 17.56
C LEU A 444 27.86 16.94 16.07
N LYS A 445 29.05 16.56 15.62
CA LYS A 445 29.31 16.00 14.30
C LYS A 445 29.57 14.50 14.45
N ILE A 446 28.86 13.65 13.69
CA ILE A 446 29.13 12.22 13.61
C ILE A 446 29.40 11.88 12.14
N TYR A 447 30.41 11.05 11.88
CA TYR A 447 30.71 10.58 10.54
C TYR A 447 31.26 9.16 10.55
N THR A 448 30.96 8.43 9.48
CA THR A 448 31.38 7.05 9.26
C THR A 448 32.62 6.98 8.40
N SER A 449 33.32 5.85 8.45
CA SER A 449 34.45 5.51 7.58
C SER A 449 34.73 4.02 7.61
N SER A 450 35.41 3.52 6.59
CA SER A 450 35.84 2.12 6.47
C SER A 450 34.72 1.08 6.66
N PRO A 451 33.61 1.19 5.93
CA PRO A 451 32.56 0.14 5.95
C PRO A 451 33.18 -1.22 5.56
N ASN A 452 32.91 -2.25 6.37
CA ASN A 452 33.46 -3.59 6.21
C ASN A 452 34.99 -3.65 6.01
N GLY A 453 35.69 -2.62 6.47
CA GLY A 453 37.15 -2.48 6.27
C GLY A 453 37.58 -1.96 4.90
N ALA A 454 36.61 -1.64 4.02
CA ALA A 454 36.85 -1.10 2.67
C ALA A 454 36.75 0.44 2.64
N SER A 455 37.06 1.04 1.49
CA SER A 455 36.77 2.44 1.23
C SER A 455 35.27 2.64 1.01
N ASP A 456 34.72 3.70 1.60
CA ASP A 456 33.34 4.10 1.33
C ASP A 456 33.21 4.63 -0.10
N VAL A 457 32.19 4.14 -0.84
CA VAL A 457 31.99 4.54 -2.25
C VAL A 457 31.26 5.86 -2.38
N ASN A 458 30.67 6.38 -1.28
CA ASN A 458 29.91 7.63 -1.28
C ASN A 458 30.15 8.47 -0.01
N ALA A 459 31.34 8.99 0.14
CA ALA A 459 31.71 9.81 1.30
C ALA A 459 30.87 11.10 1.50
N ALA A 460 30.00 11.44 0.55
CA ALA A 460 29.14 12.61 0.68
C ALA A 460 27.99 12.43 1.69
N ASN A 461 27.59 11.20 1.98
CA ASN A 461 26.53 10.86 2.93
C ASN A 461 27.05 10.44 4.31
N ASP A 462 28.37 10.37 4.52
CA ASP A 462 28.98 9.87 5.75
C ASP A 462 28.75 10.75 6.98
N THR A 463 28.42 12.03 6.82
CA THR A 463 28.43 13.02 7.88
C THR A 463 27.06 13.59 8.23
N VAL A 464 26.74 13.58 9.53
CA VAL A 464 25.60 14.29 10.11
C VAL A 464 26.04 15.25 11.22
N LYS A 465 25.32 16.37 11.38
CA LYS A 465 25.56 17.39 12.42
C LYS A 465 24.22 17.79 13.05
N THR A 466 24.30 18.21 14.32
CA THR A 466 23.17 18.81 15.04
C THR A 466 23.57 20.13 15.64
#